data_667f7b8ffc3299852758d869e9be8595
#
_entry.id   667f7b8ffc3299852758d869e9be8595
#
_cell.length_a   1.000
_cell.length_b   1.000
_cell.length_c   1.000
_cell.angle_alpha   90.00
_cell.angle_beta   90.00
_cell.angle_gamma   90.00
#
_symmetry.space_group_name_H-M   'P 1'
#
loop_
_entity.id
_entity.type
_entity.pdbx_description
1 polymer ?
#
loop_
_entity_poly.entity_id
_entity_poly.type
_entity_poly.pdbx_seq_one_letter_code
_entity_poly.pdbx_strand_id
1 'polypeptide(L)'
;MTEYVSSAVFVYTEDTKYLIEPLQNNSVGTRITPMAFDALMQTPKARLEGVDHVVVAGPLDVIKEILRLATDFHFSTGIIPTKEQTDLIKFYDLPKNPEDAAELALRRDGQVMDIMLCNGKIMLFKATVGQIPLLDTPSKASWIRVMADAMRKFFKFKLYTFSFSTAGKKKIHTAASGCMILQHSRGSFASKLISQDHTFSDGMISLVISAPISMIAYARLLWQALKSSAGFKKLPSSIGYIKSPQIDIAAETPIDVIIDDEDRTQTPLHCETIPQAVRINVGQSLQDEAAGVAVAAERIDIDNLPTENELLKAKRHKRIPFFSYASEERFHELFTSLREDARINGIYLVLMVLSTMLAAVGLYLNSVSVIIGAMLLAPLMAPIVSLAMGILRGDIALFRKSIGKIIVGVLIALLSSALITLLFPHKPVTDEMLARLNPTLLDLAVAIISGIAAACSKSFKEIMQSLAGVAIAVALVPPLTVAGIGIGRLDFHFFYQAFLLFSTNLVGIVIAATFTFRVLGYSAVVRSKSGLAVVLIFLALISIPLYLSYSRIVEDRVFEKNWQKERFLVNEKYLLIRKATLFRRGDKRIILMEIYAREPLNREDLNAFKAKIQANFSQKLIIRINTFYIP
;
A
#
# COMPACT_ATOMS: atom_id res chain seq x y z
N MET A 1 -36.39 -31.85 28.91
CA MET A 1 -37.77 -31.51 28.48
C MET A 1 -37.79 -29.99 28.31
N THR A 2 -38.05 -29.51 27.12
CA THR A 2 -38.21 -28.06 26.85
C THR A 2 -39.54 -27.63 27.47
N GLU A 3 -39.47 -26.72 28.47
CA GLU A 3 -40.68 -26.14 29.07
C GLU A 3 -41.17 -24.98 28.19
N TYR A 4 -42.44 -24.96 27.87
CA TYR A 4 -43.12 -23.87 27.17
C TYR A 4 -43.85 -22.97 28.15
N VAL A 5 -44.09 -21.72 27.73
CA VAL A 5 -44.88 -20.77 28.54
C VAL A 5 -46.37 -21.17 28.57
N SER A 6 -47.03 -20.93 29.69
CA SER A 6 -48.45 -21.27 29.85
C SER A 6 -49.39 -20.32 29.08
N SER A 7 -49.01 -19.05 28.97
CA SER A 7 -49.77 -18.02 28.26
C SER A 7 -48.84 -17.02 27.58
N ALA A 8 -49.18 -16.56 26.39
CA ALA A 8 -48.44 -15.55 25.64
C ALA A 8 -49.34 -14.57 24.90
N VAL A 9 -48.92 -13.33 24.80
CA VAL A 9 -49.56 -12.33 23.91
C VAL A 9 -48.77 -12.29 22.61
N PHE A 10 -49.45 -12.55 21.49
CA PHE A 10 -48.82 -12.45 20.17
C PHE A 10 -49.11 -11.10 19.54
N VAL A 11 -48.05 -10.28 19.40
CA VAL A 11 -48.13 -8.94 18.80
C VAL A 11 -47.74 -9.03 17.32
N TYR A 12 -48.63 -8.60 16.45
CA TYR A 12 -48.48 -8.68 15.01
C TYR A 12 -48.84 -7.35 14.33
N THR A 13 -48.35 -7.17 13.10
CA THR A 13 -48.75 -6.13 12.15
C THR A 13 -49.61 -6.72 11.05
N GLU A 14 -50.31 -5.92 10.24
CA GLU A 14 -51.11 -6.45 9.13
C GLU A 14 -50.33 -7.36 8.19
N ASP A 15 -49.04 -7.05 7.92
CA ASP A 15 -48.15 -7.84 7.06
C ASP A 15 -47.75 -9.20 7.68
N THR A 16 -47.83 -9.36 9.00
CA THR A 16 -47.41 -10.56 9.72
C THR A 16 -48.60 -11.35 10.32
N LYS A 17 -49.82 -10.94 10.03
CA LYS A 17 -51.06 -11.56 10.49
C LYS A 17 -51.19 -13.04 10.10
N TYR A 18 -50.58 -13.43 8.97
CA TYR A 18 -50.57 -14.83 8.51
C TYR A 18 -49.81 -15.78 9.45
N LEU A 19 -49.00 -15.27 10.38
CA LEU A 19 -48.25 -16.06 11.35
C LEU A 19 -49.13 -16.51 12.57
N ILE A 20 -50.36 -16.01 12.69
CA ILE A 20 -51.29 -16.40 13.77
C ILE A 20 -51.58 -17.91 13.73
N GLU A 21 -51.91 -18.43 12.54
CA GLU A 21 -52.24 -19.86 12.38
C GLU A 21 -51.05 -20.78 12.67
N PRO A 22 -49.87 -20.58 12.12
CA PRO A 22 -48.68 -21.36 12.44
C PRO A 22 -48.34 -21.36 13.93
N LEU A 23 -48.46 -20.21 14.58
CA LEU A 23 -48.16 -20.06 15.99
C LEU A 23 -49.18 -20.82 16.87
N GLN A 24 -50.48 -20.74 16.53
CA GLN A 24 -51.54 -21.46 17.25
C GLN A 24 -51.45 -22.99 17.06
N ASN A 25 -51.07 -23.44 15.86
CA ASN A 25 -50.92 -24.88 15.55
C ASN A 25 -49.73 -25.51 16.27
N ASN A 26 -48.64 -24.76 16.47
CA ASN A 26 -47.42 -25.20 17.16
C ASN A 26 -47.49 -24.98 18.68
N SER A 27 -48.54 -24.36 19.20
CA SER A 27 -48.71 -24.09 20.63
C SER A 27 -49.22 -25.31 21.40
N VAL A 28 -48.32 -26.25 21.74
CA VAL A 28 -48.68 -27.39 22.59
C VAL A 28 -48.87 -26.93 24.03
N GLY A 29 -50.11 -26.66 24.42
CA GLY A 29 -50.46 -26.30 25.81
C GLY A 29 -50.33 -24.82 26.19
N THR A 30 -49.96 -23.93 25.25
CA THR A 30 -49.85 -22.50 25.49
C THR A 30 -51.10 -21.75 25.02
N ARG A 31 -51.66 -20.91 25.87
CA ARG A 31 -52.79 -20.03 25.50
C ARG A 31 -52.25 -18.77 24.82
N ILE A 32 -52.50 -18.60 23.51
CA ILE A 32 -52.05 -17.47 22.74
C ILE A 32 -53.20 -16.46 22.56
N THR A 33 -52.93 -15.20 22.90
CA THR A 33 -53.85 -14.09 22.69
C THR A 33 -53.30 -13.19 21.58
N PRO A 34 -53.81 -13.24 20.33
CA PRO A 34 -53.35 -12.36 19.26
C PRO A 34 -53.78 -10.91 19.48
N MET A 35 -52.89 -9.98 19.25
CA MET A 35 -53.10 -8.57 19.45
C MET A 35 -52.39 -7.75 18.35
N ALA A 36 -53.11 -6.87 17.67
CA ALA A 36 -52.50 -5.95 16.71
C ALA A 36 -51.64 -4.91 17.43
N PHE A 37 -50.47 -4.58 16.85
CA PHE A 37 -49.54 -3.61 17.43
C PHE A 37 -50.20 -2.26 17.72
N ASP A 38 -50.96 -1.71 16.78
CA ASP A 38 -51.63 -0.41 16.94
C ASP A 38 -52.61 -0.43 18.12
N ALA A 39 -53.31 -1.56 18.32
CA ALA A 39 -54.21 -1.72 19.44
C ALA A 39 -53.48 -1.82 20.79
N LEU A 40 -52.30 -2.44 20.81
CA LEU A 40 -51.44 -2.50 22.00
C LEU A 40 -50.96 -1.11 22.38
N MET A 41 -50.52 -0.32 21.40
CA MET A 41 -49.95 1.01 21.63
C MET A 41 -50.96 2.07 22.12
N GLN A 42 -52.26 1.82 21.94
CA GLN A 42 -53.29 2.71 22.51
C GLN A 42 -53.37 2.64 24.05
N THR A 43 -53.18 1.43 24.63
CA THR A 43 -53.29 1.24 26.07
C THR A 43 -52.30 0.18 26.56
N PRO A 44 -50.97 0.41 26.45
CA PRO A 44 -49.96 -0.61 26.71
C PRO A 44 -49.99 -1.09 28.15
N LYS A 45 -50.13 -0.19 29.12
CA LYS A 45 -50.17 -0.53 30.53
C LYS A 45 -51.31 -1.51 30.88
N ALA A 46 -52.55 -1.22 30.43
CA ALA A 46 -53.68 -2.04 30.72
C ALA A 46 -53.67 -3.42 30.05
N ARG A 47 -52.93 -3.56 28.93
CA ARG A 47 -52.87 -4.80 28.14
C ARG A 47 -51.66 -5.68 28.47
N LEU A 48 -50.60 -5.10 29.05
CA LEU A 48 -49.40 -5.82 29.42
C LEU A 48 -49.29 -6.10 30.94
N GLU A 49 -50.17 -5.51 31.73
CA GLU A 49 -50.17 -5.77 33.18
C GLU A 49 -50.51 -7.26 33.45
N GLY A 50 -49.58 -7.98 34.10
CA GLY A 50 -49.73 -9.41 34.38
C GLY A 50 -49.40 -10.35 33.20
N VAL A 51 -48.83 -9.87 32.14
CA VAL A 51 -48.32 -10.67 31.01
C VAL A 51 -46.89 -11.09 31.27
N ASP A 52 -46.60 -12.38 31.32
CA ASP A 52 -45.27 -12.92 31.57
C ASP A 52 -44.46 -13.09 30.29
N HIS A 53 -45.14 -13.24 29.11
CA HIS A 53 -44.47 -13.51 27.84
C HIS A 53 -45.20 -12.87 26.66
N VAL A 54 -44.40 -12.22 25.80
CA VAL A 54 -44.87 -11.57 24.56
C VAL A 54 -44.10 -12.15 23.37
N VAL A 55 -44.82 -12.62 22.37
CA VAL A 55 -44.24 -12.99 21.07
C VAL A 55 -44.50 -11.88 20.09
N VAL A 56 -43.46 -11.42 19.39
CA VAL A 56 -43.54 -10.32 18.41
C VAL A 56 -43.16 -10.78 17.01
N ALA A 57 -43.97 -10.37 16.03
CA ALA A 57 -43.67 -10.50 14.61
C ALA A 57 -44.04 -9.20 13.90
N GLY A 58 -43.07 -8.56 13.28
CA GLY A 58 -43.26 -7.29 12.60
C GLY A 58 -41.96 -6.69 12.11
N PRO A 59 -42.00 -5.48 11.50
CA PRO A 59 -40.81 -4.73 11.12
C PRO A 59 -39.97 -4.36 12.34
N LEU A 60 -38.73 -3.91 12.10
CA LEU A 60 -37.72 -3.76 13.16
C LEU A 60 -38.09 -2.69 14.20
N ASP A 61 -38.78 -1.64 13.79
CA ASP A 61 -39.31 -0.58 14.67
C ASP A 61 -40.31 -1.12 15.69
N VAL A 62 -41.20 -2.03 15.25
CA VAL A 62 -42.17 -2.70 16.12
C VAL A 62 -41.44 -3.58 17.14
N ILE A 63 -40.44 -4.34 16.72
CA ILE A 63 -39.62 -5.18 17.61
C ILE A 63 -38.91 -4.32 18.65
N LYS A 64 -38.29 -3.21 18.23
CA LYS A 64 -37.64 -2.24 19.14
C LYS A 64 -38.60 -1.70 20.17
N GLU A 65 -39.82 -1.34 19.78
CA GLU A 65 -40.81 -0.79 20.71
C GLU A 65 -41.31 -1.85 21.70
N ILE A 66 -41.51 -3.11 21.27
CA ILE A 66 -41.86 -4.19 22.19
C ILE A 66 -40.73 -4.47 23.18
N LEU A 67 -39.46 -4.45 22.74
CA LEU A 67 -38.33 -4.59 23.64
C LEU A 67 -38.20 -3.40 24.62
N ARG A 68 -38.56 -2.18 24.21
CA ARG A 68 -38.69 -1.05 25.12
C ARG A 68 -39.74 -1.28 26.19
N LEU A 69 -40.93 -1.76 25.78
CA LEU A 69 -41.98 -2.11 26.72
C LEU A 69 -41.57 -3.26 27.67
N ALA A 70 -40.74 -4.20 27.17
CA ALA A 70 -40.25 -5.29 28.02
C ALA A 70 -39.30 -4.80 29.13
N THR A 71 -38.57 -3.69 28.92
CA THR A 71 -37.77 -3.08 29.99
C THR A 71 -38.64 -2.45 31.08
N ASP A 72 -39.81 -1.92 30.71
CA ASP A 72 -40.73 -1.25 31.66
C ASP A 72 -41.63 -2.25 32.40
N PHE A 73 -42.09 -3.28 31.72
CA PHE A 73 -43.08 -4.25 32.23
C PHE A 73 -42.51 -5.63 32.63
N HIS A 74 -41.19 -5.87 32.36
CA HIS A 74 -40.43 -7.05 32.78
C HIS A 74 -40.96 -8.40 32.26
N PHE A 75 -41.59 -8.47 31.08
CA PHE A 75 -41.97 -9.69 30.42
C PHE A 75 -40.84 -10.30 29.56
N SER A 76 -40.89 -11.60 29.30
CA SER A 76 -39.96 -12.23 28.36
C SER A 76 -40.47 -12.09 26.91
N THR A 77 -39.57 -12.02 25.95
CA THR A 77 -39.93 -11.76 24.55
C THR A 77 -39.46 -12.88 23.62
N GLY A 78 -40.39 -13.45 22.85
CA GLY A 78 -40.09 -14.29 21.70
C GLY A 78 -40.15 -13.50 20.40
N ILE A 79 -39.22 -13.70 19.50
CA ILE A 79 -39.16 -12.97 18.21
C ILE A 79 -39.37 -13.97 17.06
N ILE A 80 -40.34 -13.69 16.19
CA ILE A 80 -40.55 -14.42 14.94
C ILE A 80 -40.10 -13.53 13.79
N PRO A 81 -38.94 -13.80 13.17
CA PRO A 81 -38.40 -12.95 12.12
C PRO A 81 -39.13 -13.14 10.80
N THR A 82 -39.25 -12.08 10.01
CA THR A 82 -39.67 -12.18 8.61
C THR A 82 -38.48 -12.61 7.73
N LYS A 83 -38.75 -13.13 6.51
CA LYS A 83 -37.72 -13.63 5.60
C LYS A 83 -36.69 -12.53 5.19
N GLU A 84 -37.09 -11.27 5.25
CA GLU A 84 -36.27 -10.14 4.87
C GLU A 84 -35.29 -9.70 5.98
N GLN A 85 -35.59 -10.01 7.23
CA GLN A 85 -34.81 -9.64 8.42
C GLN A 85 -33.61 -10.56 8.65
N THR A 86 -32.75 -10.64 7.62
CA THR A 86 -31.59 -11.56 7.64
C THR A 86 -30.58 -11.25 8.75
N ASP A 87 -30.48 -10.00 9.18
CA ASP A 87 -29.53 -9.59 10.22
C ASP A 87 -30.08 -9.92 11.61
N LEU A 88 -31.39 -9.79 11.83
CA LEU A 88 -32.07 -10.26 13.05
C LEU A 88 -31.92 -11.76 13.24
N ILE A 89 -32.14 -12.52 12.15
CA ILE A 89 -31.99 -13.99 12.13
C ILE A 89 -30.56 -14.39 12.52
N LYS A 90 -29.53 -13.73 11.96
CA LYS A 90 -28.13 -14.06 12.25
C LYS A 90 -27.72 -13.63 13.65
N PHE A 91 -28.20 -12.47 14.08
CA PHE A 91 -27.81 -11.84 15.33
C PHE A 91 -28.32 -12.62 16.54
N TYR A 92 -29.61 -12.99 16.55
CA TYR A 92 -30.23 -13.76 17.61
C TYR A 92 -30.23 -15.27 17.34
N ASP A 93 -29.58 -15.75 16.29
CA ASP A 93 -29.52 -17.15 15.86
C ASP A 93 -30.94 -17.78 15.70
N LEU A 94 -31.85 -16.99 15.12
CA LEU A 94 -33.23 -17.39 14.95
C LEU A 94 -33.41 -18.35 13.77
N PRO A 95 -34.34 -19.31 13.85
CA PRO A 95 -34.68 -20.15 12.71
C PRO A 95 -35.25 -19.33 11.55
N LYS A 96 -34.96 -19.77 10.31
CA LYS A 96 -35.50 -19.13 9.10
C LYS A 96 -36.92 -19.60 8.77
N ASN A 97 -37.24 -20.79 9.22
CA ASN A 97 -38.57 -21.36 9.04
C ASN A 97 -39.51 -20.76 10.11
N PRO A 98 -40.65 -20.18 9.72
CA PRO A 98 -41.59 -19.58 10.66
C PRO A 98 -42.12 -20.55 11.75
N GLU A 99 -42.26 -21.83 11.42
CA GLU A 99 -42.73 -22.84 12.37
C GLU A 99 -41.68 -23.10 13.48
N ASP A 100 -40.42 -23.29 13.10
CA ASP A 100 -39.33 -23.48 14.05
C ASP A 100 -39.08 -22.20 14.87
N ALA A 101 -39.27 -21.04 14.26
CA ALA A 101 -39.15 -19.74 14.94
C ALA A 101 -40.28 -19.55 15.95
N ALA A 102 -41.51 -19.97 15.62
CA ALA A 102 -42.65 -19.94 16.53
C ALA A 102 -42.45 -20.88 17.74
N GLU A 103 -41.91 -22.08 17.50
CA GLU A 103 -41.54 -23.01 18.57
C GLU A 103 -40.51 -22.40 19.52
N LEU A 104 -39.42 -21.81 18.96
CA LEU A 104 -38.39 -21.15 19.76
C LEU A 104 -38.97 -19.97 20.55
N ALA A 105 -39.84 -19.16 19.92
CA ALA A 105 -40.43 -17.99 20.54
C ALA A 105 -41.32 -18.30 21.75
N LEU A 106 -41.87 -19.51 21.86
CA LEU A 106 -42.72 -19.93 22.96
C LEU A 106 -42.00 -20.68 24.11
N ARG A 107 -40.68 -20.86 24.01
CA ARG A 107 -39.88 -21.49 25.06
C ARG A 107 -39.77 -20.61 26.31
N ARG A 108 -39.61 -21.24 27.48
CA ARG A 108 -39.47 -20.55 28.76
C ARG A 108 -38.02 -20.24 29.14
N ASP A 109 -37.06 -20.68 28.32
CA ASP A 109 -35.62 -20.62 28.56
C ASP A 109 -34.93 -19.38 27.95
N GLY A 110 -35.66 -18.27 27.85
CA GLY A 110 -35.11 -17.01 27.30
C GLY A 110 -33.87 -16.51 28.06
N GLN A 111 -32.89 -16.02 27.31
CA GLN A 111 -31.64 -15.46 27.84
C GLN A 111 -31.82 -14.01 28.24
N VAL A 112 -31.19 -13.62 29.37
CA VAL A 112 -31.13 -12.23 29.81
C VAL A 112 -30.12 -11.49 28.98
N MET A 113 -30.53 -10.38 28.39
CA MET A 113 -29.71 -9.59 27.47
C MET A 113 -29.70 -8.08 27.84
N ASP A 114 -28.62 -7.44 27.49
CA ASP A 114 -28.48 -5.99 27.62
C ASP A 114 -29.21 -5.29 26.48
N ILE A 115 -29.73 -4.10 26.73
CA ILE A 115 -30.24 -3.20 25.69
C ILE A 115 -29.32 -1.99 25.59
N MET A 116 -29.01 -1.61 24.37
CA MET A 116 -28.25 -0.39 24.08
C MET A 116 -29.16 0.72 23.60
N LEU A 117 -28.93 1.90 24.18
CA LEU A 117 -29.62 3.12 23.77
C LEU A 117 -28.61 4.05 23.08
N CYS A 118 -28.96 4.58 21.93
CA CYS A 118 -28.23 5.64 21.25
C CYS A 118 -29.15 6.87 21.08
N ASN A 119 -28.85 7.95 21.79
CA ASN A 119 -29.70 9.14 21.90
C ASN A 119 -31.16 8.77 22.26
N GLY A 120 -31.35 7.82 23.20
CA GLY A 120 -32.65 7.35 23.65
C GLY A 120 -33.38 6.38 22.69
N LYS A 121 -32.81 6.05 21.54
CA LYS A 121 -33.34 5.03 20.62
C LYS A 121 -32.65 3.69 20.87
N ILE A 122 -33.42 2.61 20.83
CA ILE A 122 -32.87 1.27 20.95
C ILE A 122 -32.03 0.92 19.72
N MET A 123 -30.84 0.44 19.96
CA MET A 123 -29.95 -0.15 18.98
C MET A 123 -29.87 -1.66 19.20
N LEU A 124 -30.24 -2.46 18.20
CA LEU A 124 -30.20 -3.92 18.26
C LEU A 124 -28.90 -4.51 17.75
N PHE A 125 -28.31 -3.94 16.70
CA PHE A 125 -27.14 -4.52 16.04
C PHE A 125 -25.95 -3.60 16.04
N LYS A 126 -26.10 -2.44 15.38
CA LYS A 126 -24.99 -1.55 15.10
C LYS A 126 -25.46 -0.09 14.94
N ALA A 127 -24.57 0.82 15.28
CA ALA A 127 -24.68 2.20 14.84
C ALA A 127 -23.41 2.62 14.10
N THR A 128 -23.56 3.22 12.94
CA THR A 128 -22.47 3.65 12.08
C THR A 128 -22.38 5.16 12.03
N VAL A 129 -21.20 5.72 12.27
CA VAL A 129 -20.91 7.16 12.25
C VAL A 129 -19.88 7.43 11.18
N GLY A 130 -20.22 8.23 10.17
CA GLY A 130 -19.32 8.60 9.08
C GLY A 130 -19.11 7.47 8.06
N GLN A 131 -17.89 7.32 7.55
CA GLN A 131 -17.57 6.40 6.45
C GLN A 131 -16.71 5.24 6.93
N ILE A 132 -17.28 4.04 6.95
CA ILE A 132 -16.63 2.81 7.43
C ILE A 132 -16.83 1.61 6.47
N PRO A 133 -16.58 1.76 5.15
CA PRO A 133 -17.08 0.81 4.14
C PRO A 133 -16.60 -0.62 4.32
N LEU A 134 -15.52 -0.88 5.04
CA LEU A 134 -15.02 -2.22 5.29
C LEU A 134 -15.73 -2.90 6.46
N LEU A 135 -15.97 -2.15 7.51
CA LEU A 135 -16.54 -2.70 8.74
C LEU A 135 -17.99 -3.15 8.54
N ASP A 136 -18.68 -2.50 7.60
CA ASP A 136 -20.10 -2.75 7.27
C ASP A 136 -20.32 -3.80 6.18
N THR A 137 -19.27 -4.44 5.67
CA THR A 137 -19.41 -5.45 4.62
C THR A 137 -19.78 -6.82 5.19
N PRO A 138 -20.76 -7.52 4.61
CA PRO A 138 -21.10 -8.89 5.01
C PRO A 138 -19.90 -9.83 4.82
N SER A 139 -19.64 -10.70 5.78
CA SER A 139 -18.50 -11.62 5.76
C SER A 139 -18.46 -12.59 4.57
N LYS A 140 -19.58 -12.78 3.86
CA LYS A 140 -19.74 -13.66 2.69
C LYS A 140 -19.79 -12.91 1.34
N ALA A 141 -19.54 -11.59 1.30
CA ALA A 141 -19.55 -10.86 0.04
C ALA A 141 -18.37 -11.26 -0.85
N SER A 142 -18.60 -11.35 -2.17
CA SER A 142 -17.54 -11.61 -3.14
C SER A 142 -16.44 -10.56 -3.02
N TRP A 143 -15.21 -11.00 -2.77
CA TRP A 143 -14.05 -10.14 -2.56
C TRP A 143 -13.82 -9.12 -3.70
N ILE A 144 -14.15 -9.50 -4.95
CA ILE A 144 -14.02 -8.63 -6.13
C ILE A 144 -14.98 -7.44 -6.04
N ARG A 145 -16.23 -7.67 -5.60
CA ARG A 145 -17.22 -6.60 -5.41
C ARG A 145 -16.83 -5.68 -4.25
N VAL A 146 -16.38 -6.25 -3.14
CA VAL A 146 -15.90 -5.50 -1.97
C VAL A 146 -14.71 -4.61 -2.35
N MET A 147 -13.74 -5.14 -3.11
CA MET A 147 -12.58 -4.41 -3.58
C MET A 147 -12.97 -3.30 -4.57
N ALA A 148 -13.84 -3.58 -5.52
CA ALA A 148 -14.30 -2.59 -6.50
C ALA A 148 -15.08 -1.45 -5.84
N ASP A 149 -15.92 -1.76 -4.86
CA ASP A 149 -16.72 -0.77 -4.11
C ASP A 149 -15.84 0.06 -3.15
N ALA A 150 -14.91 -0.60 -2.48
CA ALA A 150 -13.89 0.04 -1.66
C ALA A 150 -13.03 1.00 -2.50
N MET A 151 -12.59 0.59 -3.70
CA MET A 151 -11.84 1.44 -4.63
C MET A 151 -12.65 2.64 -5.13
N ARG A 152 -13.95 2.47 -5.43
CA ARG A 152 -14.82 3.58 -5.86
C ARG A 152 -15.06 4.58 -4.73
N LYS A 153 -15.27 4.11 -3.51
CA LYS A 153 -15.48 4.94 -2.32
C LYS A 153 -14.19 5.60 -1.86
N PHE A 154 -13.04 5.01 -2.18
CA PHE A 154 -11.70 5.38 -1.77
C PHE A 154 -11.31 6.86 -2.05
N PHE A 155 -11.64 7.38 -3.24
CA PHE A 155 -11.36 8.78 -3.58
C PHE A 155 -12.28 9.80 -2.88
N LYS A 156 -13.34 9.32 -2.23
CA LYS A 156 -14.32 10.15 -1.51
C LYS A 156 -14.11 10.17 0.01
N PHE A 157 -13.13 9.40 0.53
CA PHE A 157 -12.85 9.35 1.96
C PHE A 157 -12.47 10.72 2.51
N LYS A 158 -13.15 11.08 3.59
CA LYS A 158 -12.83 12.27 4.41
C LYS A 158 -12.42 11.79 5.80
N LEU A 159 -11.46 12.49 6.39
CA LEU A 159 -11.14 12.35 7.81
C LEU A 159 -11.91 13.42 8.58
N TYR A 160 -12.54 12.98 9.65
CA TYR A 160 -13.26 13.82 10.60
C TYR A 160 -12.50 13.83 11.92
N THR A 161 -12.60 14.93 12.65
CA THR A 161 -12.05 15.01 14.01
C THR A 161 -13.14 14.56 14.98
N PHE A 162 -12.84 13.50 15.72
CA PHE A 162 -13.70 12.93 16.72
C PHE A 162 -13.16 13.18 18.14
N SER A 163 -14.07 13.32 19.07
CA SER A 163 -13.82 13.29 20.51
C SER A 163 -14.68 12.17 21.10
N PHE A 164 -14.05 11.19 21.68
CA PHE A 164 -14.70 10.08 22.38
C PHE A 164 -14.55 10.29 23.88
N SER A 165 -15.63 10.08 24.65
CA SER A 165 -15.60 10.04 26.11
C SER A 165 -16.17 8.71 26.58
N THR A 166 -15.56 8.11 27.59
CA THR A 166 -16.03 6.84 28.18
C THR A 166 -16.57 7.08 29.60
N ALA A 167 -17.22 6.09 30.17
CA ALA A 167 -17.74 6.15 31.54
C ALA A 167 -16.67 6.52 32.56
N GLY A 168 -15.41 6.07 32.35
CA GLY A 168 -14.24 6.44 33.17
C GLY A 168 -13.73 7.87 32.96
N LYS A 169 -14.51 8.74 32.25
CA LYS A 169 -14.17 10.14 31.91
C LYS A 169 -12.87 10.32 31.11
N LYS A 170 -12.36 9.27 30.49
CA LYS A 170 -11.21 9.34 29.60
C LYS A 170 -11.64 9.98 28.29
N LYS A 171 -11.02 11.11 27.92
CA LYS A 171 -11.25 11.79 26.65
C LYS A 171 -10.18 11.41 25.65
N ILE A 172 -10.59 11.02 24.45
CA ILE A 172 -9.74 10.60 23.34
C ILE A 172 -10.05 11.47 22.15
N HIS A 173 -9.05 12.22 21.67
CA HIS A 173 -9.17 13.04 20.47
C HIS A 173 -8.39 12.39 19.33
N THR A 174 -9.05 12.09 18.22
CA THR A 174 -8.39 11.47 17.07
C THR A 174 -9.06 11.88 15.75
N ALA A 175 -8.34 11.66 14.63
CA ALA A 175 -8.92 11.76 13.31
C ALA A 175 -9.29 10.37 12.81
N ALA A 176 -10.52 10.20 12.37
CA ALA A 176 -11.01 8.94 11.83
C ALA A 176 -11.89 9.18 10.59
N SER A 177 -12.03 8.17 9.75
CA SER A 177 -13.00 8.19 8.64
C SER A 177 -14.41 7.95 9.13
N GLY A 178 -14.56 7.28 10.25
CA GLY A 178 -15.79 6.95 10.92
C GLY A 178 -15.57 5.91 12.02
N CYS A 179 -16.65 5.58 12.71
CA CYS A 179 -16.64 4.55 13.73
C CYS A 179 -17.95 3.75 13.69
N MET A 180 -17.90 2.55 14.26
CA MET A 180 -19.03 1.65 14.38
C MET A 180 -19.19 1.21 15.83
N ILE A 181 -20.38 1.37 16.34
CA ILE A 181 -20.82 0.83 17.62
C ILE A 181 -21.48 -0.52 17.35
N LEU A 182 -21.13 -1.50 18.15
CA LEU A 182 -21.65 -2.86 18.05
C LEU A 182 -22.10 -3.33 19.43
N GLN A 183 -23.26 -3.93 19.48
CA GLN A 183 -23.69 -4.68 20.67
C GLN A 183 -22.94 -6.01 20.72
N HIS A 184 -22.93 -6.69 19.56
CA HIS A 184 -22.45 -8.05 19.45
C HIS A 184 -21.81 -8.29 18.09
N SER A 185 -20.98 -9.31 17.99
CA SER A 185 -20.04 -9.46 16.87
C SER A 185 -20.36 -10.52 15.82
N ARG A 186 -21.63 -10.88 15.57
CA ARG A 186 -21.93 -11.90 14.56
C ARG A 186 -22.23 -11.33 13.18
N GLY A 187 -21.49 -11.80 12.17
CA GLY A 187 -21.84 -11.64 10.76
C GLY A 187 -21.21 -10.48 10.00
N SER A 188 -20.53 -9.53 10.65
CA SER A 188 -19.82 -8.41 9.98
C SER A 188 -18.29 -8.61 10.00
N PHE A 189 -17.56 -7.83 9.19
CA PHE A 189 -16.09 -7.81 9.28
C PHE A 189 -15.60 -7.26 10.65
N ALA A 190 -16.33 -6.33 11.23
CA ALA A 190 -16.06 -5.82 12.57
C ALA A 190 -16.08 -6.94 13.62
N SER A 191 -16.89 -7.98 13.43
CA SER A 191 -16.94 -9.14 14.31
C SER A 191 -15.60 -9.90 14.39
N LYS A 192 -14.87 -9.97 13.28
CA LYS A 192 -13.55 -10.61 13.25
C LYS A 192 -12.48 -9.83 14.02
N LEU A 193 -12.66 -8.52 14.19
CA LEU A 193 -11.77 -7.66 14.98
C LEU A 193 -11.98 -7.85 16.48
N ILE A 194 -13.16 -8.30 16.88
CA ILE A 194 -13.63 -8.28 18.26
C ILE A 194 -13.68 -9.71 18.89
N SER A 195 -13.32 -10.75 18.19
CA SER A 195 -13.74 -12.16 18.27
C SER A 195 -13.41 -12.98 19.54
N GLN A 196 -12.96 -12.42 20.66
CA GLN A 196 -12.59 -13.27 21.81
C GLN A 196 -13.22 -12.91 23.16
N ASP A 197 -13.92 -11.77 23.32
CA ASP A 197 -14.34 -11.29 24.65
C ASP A 197 -15.81 -10.83 24.72
N HIS A 198 -16.74 -11.46 24.03
CA HIS A 198 -18.12 -10.95 23.99
C HIS A 198 -19.15 -11.90 24.56
N THR A 199 -19.82 -11.45 25.60
CA THR A 199 -21.07 -11.99 26.10
C THR A 199 -22.20 -10.97 25.89
N PHE A 200 -23.44 -11.44 25.71
CA PHE A 200 -24.63 -10.60 25.46
C PHE A 200 -25.11 -9.78 26.66
N SER A 201 -24.54 -10.02 27.83
CA SER A 201 -24.94 -9.45 29.11
C SER A 201 -23.74 -9.01 29.94
N ASP A 202 -22.73 -8.42 29.28
CA ASP A 202 -21.53 -7.90 29.96
C ASP A 202 -21.67 -6.43 30.36
N GLY A 203 -22.77 -5.78 30.05
CA GLY A 203 -23.04 -4.38 30.37
C GLY A 203 -22.20 -3.39 29.56
N MET A 204 -21.60 -3.80 28.43
CA MET A 204 -20.61 -3.04 27.71
C MET A 204 -20.98 -2.77 26.24
N ILE A 205 -20.57 -1.62 25.75
CA ILE A 205 -20.64 -1.21 24.33
C ILE A 205 -19.27 -1.39 23.71
N SER A 206 -19.23 -1.95 22.50
CA SER A 206 -18.03 -2.08 21.71
C SER A 206 -17.99 -1.03 20.59
N LEU A 207 -16.98 -0.16 20.60
CA LEU A 207 -16.75 0.85 19.57
C LEU A 207 -15.50 0.50 18.78
N VAL A 208 -15.63 0.38 17.48
CA VAL A 208 -14.53 0.19 16.53
C VAL A 208 -14.32 1.48 15.74
N ILE A 209 -13.13 2.03 15.80
CA ILE A 209 -12.76 3.29 15.17
C ILE A 209 -11.90 2.99 13.94
N SER A 210 -12.30 3.48 12.77
CA SER A 210 -11.55 3.36 11.53
C SER A 210 -10.80 4.65 11.23
N ALA A 211 -9.48 4.61 11.36
CA ALA A 211 -8.60 5.76 11.19
C ALA A 211 -7.45 5.47 10.21
N PRO A 212 -7.72 5.22 8.92
CA PRO A 212 -6.68 4.96 7.94
C PRO A 212 -5.85 6.24 7.69
N ILE A 213 -4.59 6.21 8.08
CA ILE A 213 -3.65 7.35 7.97
C ILE A 213 -3.27 7.60 6.49
N SER A 214 -3.37 6.57 5.63
CA SER A 214 -3.07 6.66 4.20
C SER A 214 -3.87 5.66 3.39
N MET A 215 -3.92 5.92 2.07
CA MET A 215 -4.57 5.03 1.12
C MET A 215 -3.91 3.65 1.09
N ILE A 216 -2.59 3.57 1.21
CA ILE A 216 -1.85 2.29 1.26
C ILE A 216 -2.13 1.56 2.59
N ALA A 217 -2.22 2.27 3.71
CA ALA A 217 -2.60 1.66 4.98
C ALA A 217 -4.00 1.03 4.90
N TYR A 218 -4.93 1.72 4.25
CA TYR A 218 -6.27 1.20 4.00
C TYR A 218 -6.28 -0.02 3.05
N ALA A 219 -5.52 0.03 1.95
CA ALA A 219 -5.38 -1.12 1.05
C ALA A 219 -4.75 -2.33 1.76
N ARG A 220 -3.78 -2.11 2.65
CA ARG A 220 -3.20 -3.16 3.48
C ARG A 220 -4.22 -3.75 4.46
N LEU A 221 -5.04 -2.90 5.09
CA LEU A 221 -6.14 -3.33 5.95
C LEU A 221 -7.14 -4.21 5.19
N LEU A 222 -7.53 -3.79 3.97
CA LEU A 222 -8.37 -4.58 3.07
C LEU A 222 -7.76 -5.95 2.77
N TRP A 223 -6.48 -5.97 2.43
CA TRP A 223 -5.75 -7.21 2.13
C TRP A 223 -5.67 -8.15 3.33
N GLN A 224 -5.36 -7.61 4.51
CA GLN A 224 -5.33 -8.40 5.76
C GLN A 224 -6.71 -8.95 6.10
N ALA A 225 -7.75 -8.16 5.91
CA ALA A 225 -9.13 -8.54 6.11
C ALA A 225 -9.57 -9.72 5.24
N LEU A 226 -9.14 -9.72 3.98
CA LEU A 226 -9.43 -10.80 3.04
C LEU A 226 -8.69 -12.10 3.36
N LYS A 227 -7.46 -11.98 3.88
CA LYS A 227 -6.61 -13.14 4.17
C LYS A 227 -6.94 -13.82 5.51
N SER A 228 -7.50 -13.07 6.47
CA SER A 228 -7.81 -13.59 7.81
C SER A 228 -9.19 -14.22 7.85
N SER A 229 -9.26 -15.55 7.90
CA SER A 229 -10.50 -16.30 8.10
C SER A 229 -10.87 -16.49 9.58
N ALA A 230 -9.90 -16.38 10.50
CA ALA A 230 -10.01 -16.78 11.90
C ALA A 230 -9.91 -15.64 12.94
N GLY A 231 -10.10 -14.38 12.51
CA GLY A 231 -9.94 -13.23 13.42
C GLY A 231 -8.49 -12.75 13.54
N PHE A 232 -8.29 -11.63 14.21
CA PHE A 232 -6.98 -10.99 14.40
C PHE A 232 -6.47 -11.21 15.83
N LYS A 233 -5.28 -11.77 15.98
CA LYS A 233 -4.60 -11.86 17.30
C LYS A 233 -4.17 -10.48 17.84
N LYS A 234 -3.95 -9.49 16.95
CA LYS A 234 -3.67 -8.08 17.28
C LYS A 234 -4.48 -7.19 16.36
N LEU A 235 -4.98 -6.07 16.88
CA LEU A 235 -5.70 -5.07 16.09
C LEU A 235 -4.83 -4.59 14.92
N PRO A 236 -5.37 -4.53 13.69
CA PRO A 236 -4.66 -3.97 12.57
C PRO A 236 -4.26 -2.50 12.81
N SER A 237 -3.17 -2.06 12.17
CA SER A 237 -2.81 -0.64 12.14
C SER A 237 -3.96 0.18 11.55
N SER A 238 -4.30 1.31 12.14
CA SER A 238 -5.41 2.20 11.77
C SER A 238 -6.80 1.79 12.30
N ILE A 239 -6.88 0.82 13.18
CA ILE A 239 -8.09 0.46 13.91
C ILE A 239 -7.89 0.72 15.40
N GLY A 240 -8.83 1.44 16.00
CA GLY A 240 -8.95 1.60 17.44
C GLY A 240 -10.15 0.82 17.98
N TYR A 241 -10.07 0.41 19.22
CA TYR A 241 -11.14 -0.31 19.91
C TYR A 241 -11.36 0.24 21.32
N ILE A 242 -12.62 0.48 21.67
CA ILE A 242 -13.04 0.92 23.01
C ILE A 242 -14.21 0.04 23.44
N LYS A 243 -14.14 -0.49 24.67
CA LYS A 243 -15.21 -1.21 25.33
C LYS A 243 -15.53 -0.49 26.63
N SER A 244 -16.76 0.03 26.77
CA SER A 244 -17.19 0.82 27.94
C SER A 244 -18.69 0.72 28.11
N PRO A 245 -19.25 0.84 29.32
CA PRO A 245 -20.72 0.82 29.53
C PRO A 245 -21.43 2.06 28.95
N GLN A 246 -20.68 3.15 28.75
CA GLN A 246 -21.17 4.40 28.18
C GLN A 246 -20.12 5.01 27.27
N ILE A 247 -20.52 5.47 26.10
CA ILE A 247 -19.65 6.12 25.12
C ILE A 247 -20.35 7.35 24.54
N ASP A 248 -19.69 8.51 24.67
CA ASP A 248 -20.10 9.74 24.01
C ASP A 248 -19.22 9.97 22.77
N ILE A 249 -19.83 10.27 21.65
CA ILE A 249 -19.14 10.55 20.39
C ILE A 249 -19.51 11.96 19.93
N ALA A 250 -18.54 12.85 19.91
CA ALA A 250 -18.69 14.19 19.38
C ALA A 250 -17.75 14.42 18.19
N ALA A 251 -18.15 15.26 17.26
CA ALA A 251 -17.37 15.68 16.11
C ALA A 251 -17.42 17.20 15.95
N GLU A 252 -16.38 17.80 15.35
CA GLU A 252 -16.35 19.27 15.10
C GLU A 252 -17.46 19.72 14.16
N THR A 253 -17.89 18.87 13.26
CA THR A 253 -19.02 19.10 12.35
C THR A 253 -20.03 17.97 12.52
N PRO A 254 -21.35 18.26 12.45
CA PRO A 254 -22.36 17.20 12.51
C PRO A 254 -22.09 16.13 11.45
N ILE A 255 -22.09 14.87 11.87
CA ILE A 255 -21.87 13.71 11.01
C ILE A 255 -23.11 12.83 11.11
N ASP A 256 -23.57 12.31 9.98
CA ASP A 256 -24.71 11.41 9.94
C ASP A 256 -24.40 10.10 10.65
N VAL A 257 -25.36 9.66 11.45
CA VAL A 257 -25.35 8.39 12.18
C VAL A 257 -26.52 7.56 11.70
N ILE A 258 -26.24 6.30 11.38
CA ILE A 258 -27.25 5.33 10.96
C ILE A 258 -27.29 4.22 12.01
N ILE A 259 -28.43 4.02 12.63
CA ILE A 259 -28.67 2.99 13.65
C ILE A 259 -29.48 1.86 12.99
N ASP A 260 -28.97 0.64 13.06
CA ASP A 260 -29.58 -0.60 12.53
C ASP A 260 -30.02 -0.51 11.05
N ASP A 261 -29.32 0.30 10.24
CA ASP A 261 -29.58 0.58 8.82
C ASP A 261 -30.91 1.32 8.51
N GLU A 262 -31.73 1.62 9.52
CA GLU A 262 -33.05 2.27 9.36
C GLU A 262 -33.08 3.69 9.95
N ASP A 263 -32.76 3.84 11.21
CA ASP A 263 -32.83 5.09 11.93
C ASP A 263 -31.67 6.02 11.61
N ARG A 264 -31.96 7.31 11.36
CA ARG A 264 -30.95 8.33 11.12
C ARG A 264 -30.94 9.39 12.20
N THR A 265 -29.76 9.75 12.64
CA THR A 265 -29.50 10.87 13.56
C THR A 265 -28.16 11.52 13.22
N GLN A 266 -27.69 12.48 14.01
CA GLN A 266 -26.40 13.14 13.83
C GLN A 266 -25.62 13.20 15.13
N THR A 267 -24.30 13.36 15.03
CA THR A 267 -23.47 13.65 16.21
C THR A 267 -23.80 15.03 16.79
N PRO A 268 -23.75 15.23 18.13
CA PRO A 268 -23.21 14.31 19.13
C PRO A 268 -24.11 13.10 19.41
N LEU A 269 -23.49 11.94 19.64
CA LEU A 269 -24.17 10.68 19.93
C LEU A 269 -23.80 10.22 21.33
N HIS A 270 -24.83 10.00 22.14
CA HIS A 270 -24.72 9.41 23.47
C HIS A 270 -25.22 7.97 23.42
N CYS A 271 -24.35 7.03 23.75
CA CYS A 271 -24.70 5.61 23.82
C CYS A 271 -24.45 5.06 25.20
N GLU A 272 -25.44 4.35 25.73
CA GLU A 272 -25.38 3.70 27.04
C GLU A 272 -25.98 2.30 26.98
N THR A 273 -25.54 1.43 27.87
CA THR A 273 -26.07 0.08 28.03
C THR A 273 -26.97 0.03 29.25
N ILE A 274 -28.17 -0.54 29.11
CA ILE A 274 -29.01 -0.96 30.23
C ILE A 274 -28.71 -2.45 30.44
N PRO A 275 -27.97 -2.81 31.50
CA PRO A 275 -27.58 -4.19 31.71
C PRO A 275 -28.77 -5.04 32.13
N GLN A 276 -28.81 -6.28 31.64
CA GLN A 276 -29.84 -7.29 31.98
C GLN A 276 -31.28 -6.79 31.82
N ALA A 277 -31.54 -5.97 30.81
CA ALA A 277 -32.78 -5.22 30.64
C ALA A 277 -33.96 -6.08 30.17
N VAL A 278 -33.71 -7.12 29.35
CA VAL A 278 -34.75 -7.91 28.72
C VAL A 278 -34.38 -9.38 28.72
N ARG A 279 -35.40 -10.23 28.68
CA ARG A 279 -35.26 -11.67 28.47
C ARG A 279 -35.78 -12.03 27.09
N ILE A 280 -34.91 -12.56 26.21
CA ILE A 280 -35.22 -12.86 24.81
C ILE A 280 -34.97 -14.33 24.53
N ASN A 281 -35.85 -14.97 23.77
CA ASN A 281 -35.65 -16.31 23.27
C ASN A 281 -34.70 -16.28 22.06
N VAL A 282 -33.55 -16.92 22.20
CA VAL A 282 -32.45 -16.94 21.20
C VAL A 282 -32.09 -18.38 20.84
N GLY A 283 -31.44 -18.55 19.69
CA GLY A 283 -30.97 -19.85 19.23
C GLY A 283 -29.93 -20.49 20.13
N GLN A 284 -29.72 -21.80 19.97
CA GLN A 284 -28.94 -22.64 20.87
C GLN A 284 -27.46 -22.21 20.93
N SER A 285 -26.89 -21.75 19.82
CA SER A 285 -25.48 -21.29 19.77
C SER A 285 -25.21 -20.05 20.64
N LEU A 286 -26.24 -19.26 20.97
CA LEU A 286 -26.14 -18.12 21.87
C LEU A 286 -26.37 -18.49 23.33
N GLN A 287 -27.20 -19.53 23.58
CA GLN A 287 -27.39 -20.06 24.92
C GLN A 287 -26.11 -20.66 25.48
N ASP A 288 -25.32 -21.34 24.64
CA ASP A 288 -24.03 -21.94 25.02
C ASP A 288 -22.95 -20.86 25.33
N GLU A 289 -22.96 -19.71 24.64
CA GLU A 289 -22.05 -18.60 24.90
C GLU A 289 -22.41 -17.82 26.18
N ALA A 290 -23.68 -17.75 26.56
CA ALA A 290 -24.11 -16.99 27.74
C ALA A 290 -23.73 -17.64 29.09
N ALA A 291 -23.34 -18.92 29.10
CA ALA A 291 -22.95 -19.64 30.31
C ALA A 291 -21.62 -19.19 30.95
N GLY A 292 -20.86 -18.29 30.32
CA GLY A 292 -19.53 -17.83 30.75
C GLY A 292 -19.45 -16.37 31.19
N VAL A 293 -20.36 -15.88 32.04
CA VAL A 293 -20.43 -14.48 32.44
C VAL A 293 -19.25 -14.08 33.37
N ALA A 294 -18.23 -13.43 32.80
CA ALA A 294 -17.30 -12.61 33.57
C ALA A 294 -17.68 -11.13 33.36
N VAL A 295 -17.77 -10.36 34.44
CA VAL A 295 -17.94 -8.90 34.37
C VAL A 295 -16.77 -8.33 33.57
N ALA A 296 -17.04 -7.83 32.38
CA ALA A 296 -16.00 -7.31 31.51
C ALA A 296 -15.46 -5.99 32.07
N ALA A 297 -14.14 -5.83 32.09
CA ALA A 297 -13.49 -4.56 32.44
C ALA A 297 -13.49 -3.61 31.24
N GLU A 298 -13.49 -2.31 31.52
CA GLU A 298 -13.30 -1.28 30.47
C GLU A 298 -11.96 -1.52 29.77
N ARG A 299 -12.00 -1.60 28.42
CA ARG A 299 -10.81 -1.81 27.58
C ARG A 299 -10.68 -0.70 26.56
N ILE A 300 -9.50 -0.10 26.50
CA ILE A 300 -9.21 0.98 25.57
C ILE A 300 -7.91 0.64 24.86
N ASP A 301 -8.00 0.34 23.57
CA ASP A 301 -6.89 -0.03 22.70
C ASP A 301 -6.85 0.96 21.50
N ILE A 302 -6.09 2.04 21.69
CA ILE A 302 -6.02 3.19 20.79
C ILE A 302 -4.61 3.50 20.30
N ASP A 303 -3.63 2.65 20.59
CA ASP A 303 -2.22 2.87 20.24
C ASP A 303 -2.00 3.00 18.72
N ASN A 304 -2.90 2.42 17.95
CA ASN A 304 -2.86 2.47 16.48
C ASN A 304 -3.59 3.68 15.87
N LEU A 305 -4.17 4.56 16.68
CA LEU A 305 -4.87 5.75 16.20
C LEU A 305 -3.91 6.92 15.94
N PRO A 306 -4.25 7.86 15.03
CA PRO A 306 -3.45 9.05 14.78
C PRO A 306 -3.20 9.88 16.02
N THR A 307 -1.95 10.28 16.22
CA THR A 307 -1.54 11.17 17.31
C THR A 307 -2.00 12.61 17.09
N GLU A 308 -1.91 13.47 18.11
CA GLU A 308 -2.34 14.87 18.05
C GLU A 308 -1.65 15.68 16.94
N ASN A 309 -0.37 15.41 16.67
CA ASN A 309 0.38 16.01 15.56
C ASN A 309 -0.13 15.56 14.17
N GLU A 310 -0.59 14.33 14.05
CA GLU A 310 -1.21 13.81 12.84
C GLU A 310 -2.62 14.36 12.64
N LEU A 311 -3.34 14.62 13.72
CA LEU A 311 -4.62 15.36 13.75
C LEU A 311 -4.48 16.74 13.14
N LEU A 312 -3.48 17.53 13.52
CA LEU A 312 -3.22 18.86 12.95
C LEU A 312 -2.93 18.80 11.44
N LYS A 313 -2.24 17.73 11.00
CA LYS A 313 -1.99 17.47 9.57
C LYS A 313 -3.27 17.05 8.84
N ALA A 314 -4.11 16.24 9.46
CA ALA A 314 -5.40 15.81 8.90
C ALA A 314 -6.42 16.96 8.80
N LYS A 315 -6.45 17.90 9.76
CA LYS A 315 -7.25 19.12 9.72
C LYS A 315 -6.92 20.03 8.52
N ARG A 316 -5.64 20.09 8.12
CA ARG A 316 -5.19 20.84 6.93
C ARG A 316 -5.59 20.19 5.60
N HIS A 317 -5.72 18.86 5.56
CA HIS A 317 -6.03 18.11 4.35
C HIS A 317 -7.32 17.31 4.53
N LYS A 318 -8.41 17.79 3.96
CA LYS A 318 -9.73 17.11 3.98
C LYS A 318 -9.73 15.72 3.29
N ARG A 319 -8.63 15.31 2.66
CA ARG A 319 -8.50 14.02 1.95
C ARG A 319 -7.35 13.21 2.52
N ILE A 320 -7.54 11.90 2.59
CA ILE A 320 -6.50 10.95 3.02
C ILE A 320 -5.34 10.97 2.02
N PRO A 321 -4.07 11.10 2.49
CA PRO A 321 -2.91 11.07 1.60
C PRO A 321 -2.69 9.67 1.03
N PHE A 322 -2.06 9.58 -0.15
CA PHE A 322 -1.78 8.28 -0.78
C PHE A 322 -0.79 7.44 0.06
N PHE A 323 0.27 8.06 0.57
CA PHE A 323 1.26 7.44 1.46
C PHE A 323 1.15 7.99 2.88
N SER A 324 1.44 7.16 3.89
CA SER A 324 1.53 7.60 5.29
C SER A 324 2.70 8.56 5.49
N TYR A 325 2.58 9.48 6.45
CA TYR A 325 3.70 10.34 6.84
C TYR A 325 4.59 9.60 7.85
N ALA A 326 5.91 9.78 7.72
CA ALA A 326 6.86 9.30 8.71
C ALA A 326 6.67 10.05 10.04
N SER A 327 6.90 9.37 11.18
CA SER A 327 6.86 10.01 12.48
C SER A 327 7.90 11.14 12.56
N GLU A 328 7.66 12.14 13.41
CA GLU A 328 8.52 13.32 13.52
C GLU A 328 9.93 12.97 13.99
N GLU A 329 10.04 12.01 14.90
CA GLU A 329 11.32 11.48 15.38
C GLU A 329 12.14 10.84 14.26
N ARG A 330 11.54 9.92 13.49
CA ARG A 330 12.21 9.28 12.34
C ARG A 330 12.64 10.30 11.30
N PHE A 331 11.80 11.31 11.08
CA PHE A 331 12.12 12.37 10.13
C PHE A 331 13.33 13.17 10.64
N HIS A 332 13.35 13.60 11.90
CA HIS A 332 14.41 14.42 12.45
C HIS A 332 15.76 13.68 12.44
N GLU A 333 15.78 12.42 12.85
CA GLU A 333 16.99 11.59 12.82
C GLU A 333 17.56 11.45 11.41
N LEU A 334 16.71 11.04 10.45
CA LEU A 334 17.14 10.88 9.06
C LEU A 334 17.64 12.19 8.47
N PHE A 335 16.91 13.27 8.69
CA PHE A 335 17.23 14.57 8.12
C PHE A 335 18.54 15.15 8.66
N THR A 336 18.83 14.95 9.93
CA THR A 336 20.11 15.32 10.56
C THR A 336 21.27 14.54 9.95
N SER A 337 21.15 13.21 9.81
CA SER A 337 22.15 12.36 9.16
C SER A 337 22.40 12.80 7.70
N LEU A 338 21.35 13.09 6.93
CA LEU A 338 21.50 13.52 5.53
C LEU A 338 22.14 14.91 5.40
N ARG A 339 21.92 15.81 6.37
CA ARG A 339 22.62 17.10 6.41
C ARG A 339 24.12 16.97 6.69
N GLU A 340 24.50 16.02 7.53
CA GLU A 340 25.92 15.68 7.75
C GLU A 340 26.54 15.05 6.51
N ASP A 341 25.85 14.11 5.88
CA ASP A 341 26.27 13.47 4.63
C ASP A 341 26.48 14.46 3.47
N ALA A 342 25.76 15.57 3.48
CA ALA A 342 25.90 16.63 2.46
C ALA A 342 27.10 17.56 2.68
N ARG A 343 27.75 17.53 3.85
CA ARG A 343 28.94 18.38 4.12
C ARG A 343 30.19 17.79 3.48
N ILE A 344 31.01 18.64 2.86
CA ILE A 344 32.33 18.26 2.36
C ILE A 344 33.27 18.17 3.55
N ASN A 345 34.01 17.07 3.66
CA ASN A 345 35.03 16.84 4.68
C ASN A 345 36.29 16.27 4.02
N GLY A 346 37.43 16.38 4.71
CA GLY A 346 38.72 15.92 4.19
C GLY A 346 38.74 14.43 3.88
N ILE A 347 38.06 13.61 4.70
CA ILE A 347 37.96 12.15 4.49
C ILE A 347 37.27 11.85 3.17
N TYR A 348 36.19 12.56 2.83
CA TYR A 348 35.51 12.43 1.55
C TYR A 348 36.44 12.65 0.36
N LEU A 349 37.26 13.73 0.41
CA LEU A 349 38.17 14.07 -0.67
C LEU A 349 39.26 13.00 -0.86
N VAL A 350 39.88 12.56 0.23
CA VAL A 350 40.89 11.49 0.22
C VAL A 350 40.33 10.17 -0.32
N LEU A 351 39.17 9.75 0.17
CA LEU A 351 38.53 8.51 -0.29
C LEU A 351 38.13 8.58 -1.76
N MET A 352 37.68 9.75 -2.26
CA MET A 352 37.39 9.95 -3.69
C MET A 352 38.62 9.78 -4.55
N VAL A 353 39.75 10.39 -4.17
CA VAL A 353 41.02 10.24 -4.89
C VAL A 353 41.47 8.78 -4.89
N LEU A 354 41.55 8.14 -3.72
CA LEU A 354 42.02 6.75 -3.61
C LEU A 354 41.12 5.78 -4.38
N SER A 355 39.80 5.91 -4.24
CA SER A 355 38.84 5.08 -4.96
C SER A 355 38.98 5.22 -6.48
N THR A 356 39.06 6.43 -7.00
CA THR A 356 39.13 6.64 -8.45
C THR A 356 40.49 6.27 -9.02
N MET A 357 41.59 6.46 -8.29
CA MET A 357 42.92 5.95 -8.68
C MET A 357 42.92 4.44 -8.74
N LEU A 358 42.38 3.76 -7.72
CA LEU A 358 42.26 2.29 -7.68
C LEU A 358 41.36 1.78 -8.81
N ALA A 359 40.23 2.46 -9.08
CA ALA A 359 39.35 2.12 -10.20
C ALA A 359 40.07 2.24 -11.56
N ALA A 360 40.84 3.32 -11.76
CA ALA A 360 41.61 3.53 -12.99
C ALA A 360 42.66 2.41 -13.18
N VAL A 361 43.41 2.06 -12.13
CA VAL A 361 44.34 0.93 -12.16
C VAL A 361 43.63 -0.38 -12.46
N GLY A 362 42.50 -0.65 -11.79
CA GLY A 362 41.69 -1.85 -12.03
C GLY A 362 41.18 -1.95 -13.48
N LEU A 363 40.75 -0.84 -14.07
CA LEU A 363 40.34 -0.75 -15.47
C LEU A 363 41.51 -1.07 -16.42
N TYR A 364 42.71 -0.52 -16.18
CA TYR A 364 43.88 -0.82 -16.99
C TYR A 364 44.40 -2.24 -16.81
N LEU A 365 44.19 -2.85 -15.65
CA LEU A 365 44.52 -4.26 -15.39
C LEU A 365 43.47 -5.24 -15.91
N ASN A 366 42.33 -4.73 -16.41
CA ASN A 366 41.16 -5.52 -16.79
C ASN A 366 40.66 -6.43 -15.64
N SER A 367 40.75 -5.93 -14.40
CA SER A 367 40.47 -6.72 -13.19
C SER A 367 39.16 -6.22 -12.53
N VAL A 368 38.11 -7.03 -12.69
CA VAL A 368 36.80 -6.78 -12.07
C VAL A 368 36.90 -6.68 -10.55
N SER A 369 37.72 -7.54 -9.92
CA SER A 369 37.87 -7.56 -8.46
C SER A 369 38.43 -6.26 -7.90
N VAL A 370 39.43 -5.68 -8.56
CA VAL A 370 40.03 -4.41 -8.16
C VAL A 370 39.03 -3.26 -8.35
N ILE A 371 38.26 -3.30 -9.45
CA ILE A 371 37.23 -2.31 -9.72
C ILE A 371 36.14 -2.37 -8.62
N ILE A 372 35.70 -3.55 -8.21
CA ILE A 372 34.73 -3.71 -7.12
C ILE A 372 35.31 -3.18 -5.80
N GLY A 373 36.54 -3.47 -5.48
CA GLY A 373 37.21 -2.92 -4.29
C GLY A 373 37.24 -1.39 -4.29
N ALA A 374 37.55 -0.79 -5.43
CA ALA A 374 37.52 0.66 -5.61
C ALA A 374 36.12 1.26 -5.37
N MET A 375 35.08 0.61 -5.88
CA MET A 375 33.70 1.05 -5.71
C MET A 375 33.25 1.10 -4.24
N LEU A 376 33.71 0.15 -3.42
CA LEU A 376 33.39 0.10 -1.98
C LEU A 376 34.00 1.27 -1.20
N LEU A 377 35.10 1.82 -1.67
CA LEU A 377 35.77 2.96 -1.05
C LEU A 377 35.11 4.29 -1.38
N ALA A 378 34.38 4.40 -2.49
CA ALA A 378 33.86 5.66 -2.98
C ALA A 378 32.66 6.17 -2.17
N PRO A 379 32.73 7.35 -1.53
CA PRO A 379 31.66 7.88 -0.69
C PRO A 379 30.62 8.72 -1.47
N LEU A 380 30.36 8.39 -2.74
CA LEU A 380 29.43 9.17 -3.60
C LEU A 380 27.97 9.00 -3.23
N MET A 381 27.60 7.87 -2.62
CA MET A 381 26.20 7.56 -2.35
C MET A 381 25.54 8.50 -1.36
N ALA A 382 26.22 8.83 -0.27
CA ALA A 382 25.68 9.65 0.80
C ALA A 382 25.16 11.02 0.30
N PRO A 383 25.95 11.82 -0.46
CA PRO A 383 25.44 13.07 -1.01
C PRO A 383 24.34 12.90 -2.06
N ILE A 384 24.28 11.78 -2.79
CA ILE A 384 23.21 11.51 -3.77
C ILE A 384 21.87 11.25 -3.09
N VAL A 385 21.87 10.49 -2.02
CA VAL A 385 20.65 10.23 -1.21
C VAL A 385 20.20 11.53 -0.52
N SER A 386 21.14 12.35 -0.04
CA SER A 386 20.83 13.67 0.52
C SER A 386 20.24 14.62 -0.53
N LEU A 387 20.73 14.58 -1.77
CA LEU A 387 20.18 15.32 -2.90
C LEU A 387 18.73 14.92 -3.17
N ALA A 388 18.43 13.62 -3.19
CA ALA A 388 17.08 13.09 -3.40
C ALA A 388 16.09 13.60 -2.32
N MET A 389 16.50 13.64 -1.06
CA MET A 389 15.69 14.21 0.03
C MET A 389 15.53 15.73 -0.11
N GLY A 390 16.58 16.45 -0.49
CA GLY A 390 16.53 17.89 -0.77
C GLY A 390 15.50 18.23 -1.84
N ILE A 391 15.46 17.45 -2.93
CA ILE A 391 14.47 17.58 -4.01
C ILE A 391 13.06 17.29 -3.48
N LEU A 392 12.88 16.18 -2.76
CA LEU A 392 11.58 15.76 -2.24
C LEU A 392 10.95 16.83 -1.32
N ARG A 393 11.77 17.43 -0.48
CA ARG A 393 11.32 18.41 0.53
C ARG A 393 11.32 19.85 0.01
N GLY A 394 11.96 20.11 -1.13
CA GLY A 394 12.20 21.47 -1.61
C GLY A 394 13.19 22.25 -0.72
N ASP A 395 14.08 21.56 0.01
CA ASP A 395 15.11 22.18 0.84
C ASP A 395 16.30 22.60 -0.03
N ILE A 396 16.31 23.90 -0.40
CA ILE A 396 17.34 24.49 -1.27
C ILE A 396 18.72 24.41 -0.61
N ALA A 397 18.81 24.48 0.72
CA ALA A 397 20.10 24.44 1.41
C ALA A 397 20.71 23.03 1.34
N LEU A 398 19.91 21.99 1.59
CA LEU A 398 20.33 20.60 1.44
C LEU A 398 20.65 20.26 -0.02
N PHE A 399 19.82 20.71 -0.96
CA PHE A 399 20.05 20.55 -2.40
C PHE A 399 21.40 21.14 -2.83
N ARG A 400 21.67 22.43 -2.51
CA ARG A 400 22.92 23.10 -2.90
C ARG A 400 24.16 22.44 -2.30
N LYS A 401 24.10 22.04 -1.03
CA LYS A 401 25.22 21.34 -0.37
C LYS A 401 25.49 19.98 -1.00
N SER A 402 24.44 19.21 -1.26
CA SER A 402 24.56 17.87 -1.86
C SER A 402 25.08 17.92 -3.29
N ILE A 403 24.52 18.78 -4.13
CA ILE A 403 24.99 18.95 -5.52
C ILE A 403 26.42 19.46 -5.58
N GLY A 404 26.78 20.43 -4.72
CA GLY A 404 28.14 20.92 -4.61
C GLY A 404 29.15 19.83 -4.25
N LYS A 405 28.82 18.96 -3.28
CA LYS A 405 29.66 17.82 -2.90
C LYS A 405 29.78 16.79 -4.03
N ILE A 406 28.71 16.52 -4.76
CA ILE A 406 28.73 15.63 -5.93
C ILE A 406 29.63 16.21 -7.02
N ILE A 407 29.51 17.50 -7.35
CA ILE A 407 30.34 18.16 -8.38
C ILE A 407 31.79 18.08 -8.01
N VAL A 408 32.17 18.39 -6.76
CA VAL A 408 33.55 18.29 -6.28
C VAL A 408 34.06 16.85 -6.41
N GLY A 409 33.26 15.84 -6.03
CA GLY A 409 33.62 14.44 -6.20
C GLY A 409 33.80 14.02 -7.66
N VAL A 410 32.94 14.49 -8.55
CA VAL A 410 33.06 14.26 -10.00
C VAL A 410 34.33 14.87 -10.56
N LEU A 411 34.65 16.12 -10.21
CA LEU A 411 35.86 16.77 -10.65
C LEU A 411 37.11 16.04 -10.18
N ILE A 412 37.17 15.66 -8.91
CA ILE A 412 38.27 14.86 -8.36
C ILE A 412 38.42 13.55 -9.13
N ALA A 413 37.33 12.83 -9.38
CA ALA A 413 37.35 11.57 -10.09
C ALA A 413 37.87 11.71 -11.53
N LEU A 414 37.42 12.74 -12.24
CA LEU A 414 37.87 13.02 -13.61
C LEU A 414 39.37 13.36 -13.63
N LEU A 415 39.81 14.24 -12.73
CA LEU A 415 41.20 14.71 -12.67
C LEU A 415 42.15 13.56 -12.25
N SER A 416 41.82 12.78 -11.20
CA SER A 416 42.68 11.69 -10.75
C SER A 416 42.76 10.56 -11.78
N SER A 417 41.68 10.26 -12.48
CA SER A 417 41.66 9.24 -13.54
C SER A 417 42.45 9.72 -14.78
N ALA A 418 42.33 11.00 -15.15
CA ALA A 418 43.11 11.60 -16.23
C ALA A 418 44.60 11.60 -15.89
N LEU A 419 44.97 11.92 -14.65
CA LEU A 419 46.36 11.90 -14.18
C LEU A 419 46.97 10.50 -14.29
N ILE A 420 46.25 9.44 -13.83
CA ILE A 420 46.70 8.05 -13.99
C ILE A 420 46.91 7.73 -15.49
N THR A 421 46.00 8.17 -16.35
CA THR A 421 46.10 7.92 -17.79
C THR A 421 47.34 8.57 -18.40
N LEU A 422 47.68 9.79 -17.98
CA LEU A 422 48.89 10.50 -18.43
C LEU A 422 50.17 9.78 -17.97
N LEU A 423 50.14 9.10 -16.82
CA LEU A 423 51.27 8.29 -16.35
C LEU A 423 51.45 6.99 -17.17
N PHE A 424 50.39 6.48 -17.79
CA PHE A 424 50.39 5.22 -18.56
C PHE A 424 49.86 5.41 -20.00
N PRO A 425 50.39 6.26 -20.83
CA PRO A 425 49.78 6.68 -22.09
C PRO A 425 49.68 5.57 -23.16
N HIS A 426 50.54 4.55 -23.08
CA HIS A 426 50.64 3.47 -24.08
C HIS A 426 49.79 2.26 -23.77
N LYS A 427 49.03 2.22 -22.67
CA LYS A 427 48.19 1.11 -22.33
C LYS A 427 46.97 1.00 -23.29
N PRO A 428 46.64 -0.16 -23.80
CA PRO A 428 45.47 -0.36 -24.66
C PRO A 428 44.17 -0.16 -23.90
N VAL A 429 43.09 0.05 -24.64
CA VAL A 429 41.72 0.06 -24.08
C VAL A 429 41.33 -1.39 -23.74
N THR A 430 40.84 -1.62 -22.55
CA THR A 430 40.44 -2.93 -22.05
C THR A 430 38.96 -3.21 -22.28
N ASP A 431 38.55 -4.49 -22.19
CA ASP A 431 37.16 -4.88 -22.34
C ASP A 431 36.27 -4.27 -21.24
N GLU A 432 36.81 -4.13 -20.03
CA GLU A 432 36.13 -3.48 -18.92
C GLU A 432 35.85 -1.99 -19.16
N MET A 433 36.74 -1.30 -19.91
CA MET A 433 36.48 0.08 -20.33
C MET A 433 35.42 0.14 -21.43
N LEU A 434 35.51 -0.75 -22.43
CA LEU A 434 34.56 -0.80 -23.55
C LEU A 434 33.13 -1.10 -23.08
N ALA A 435 32.97 -1.98 -22.10
CA ALA A 435 31.67 -2.31 -21.53
C ALA A 435 30.93 -1.09 -20.94
N ARG A 436 31.66 -0.02 -20.59
CA ARG A 436 31.07 1.21 -19.98
C ARG A 436 30.87 2.35 -20.96
N LEU A 437 31.08 2.10 -22.24
CA LEU A 437 30.85 3.11 -23.30
C LEU A 437 29.43 3.03 -23.89
N ASN A 438 28.72 1.93 -23.68
CA ASN A 438 27.41 1.70 -24.28
C ASN A 438 26.33 1.60 -23.17
N PRO A 439 25.70 2.72 -22.79
CA PRO A 439 24.63 2.69 -21.79
C PRO A 439 23.43 1.85 -22.27
N THR A 440 22.94 0.96 -21.41
CA THR A 440 21.82 0.08 -21.68
C THR A 440 20.63 0.37 -20.75
N LEU A 441 19.44 -0.13 -21.11
CA LEU A 441 18.28 -0.05 -20.23
C LEU A 441 18.47 -0.89 -18.94
N LEU A 442 19.34 -1.90 -18.98
CA LEU A 442 19.67 -2.70 -17.80
C LEU A 442 20.50 -1.88 -16.79
N ASP A 443 21.38 -0.99 -17.26
CA ASP A 443 22.13 -0.10 -16.38
C ASP A 443 21.18 0.85 -15.64
N LEU A 444 20.16 1.38 -16.34
CA LEU A 444 19.12 2.19 -15.70
C LEU A 444 18.32 1.39 -14.68
N ALA A 445 17.99 0.12 -14.96
CA ALA A 445 17.31 -0.74 -13.99
C ALA A 445 18.16 -0.98 -12.73
N VAL A 446 19.45 -1.22 -12.90
CA VAL A 446 20.42 -1.34 -11.78
C VAL A 446 20.46 -0.03 -10.98
N ALA A 447 20.47 1.13 -11.64
CA ALA A 447 20.47 2.43 -10.99
C ALA A 447 19.18 2.66 -10.16
N ILE A 448 18.02 2.27 -10.70
CA ILE A 448 16.73 2.37 -9.99
C ILE A 448 16.73 1.46 -8.74
N ILE A 449 17.11 0.20 -8.88
CA ILE A 449 17.19 -0.75 -7.75
C ILE A 449 18.15 -0.22 -6.68
N SER A 450 19.32 0.28 -7.10
CA SER A 450 20.31 0.88 -6.22
C SER A 450 19.77 2.10 -5.46
N GLY A 451 19.00 2.97 -6.14
CA GLY A 451 18.37 4.14 -5.52
C GLY A 451 17.32 3.78 -4.47
N ILE A 452 16.49 2.74 -4.75
CA ILE A 452 15.54 2.20 -3.79
C ILE A 452 16.28 1.65 -2.56
N ALA A 453 17.28 0.81 -2.78
CA ALA A 453 18.09 0.21 -1.71
C ALA A 453 18.76 1.27 -0.84
N ALA A 454 19.30 2.32 -1.46
CA ALA A 454 19.93 3.45 -0.78
C ALA A 454 19.00 4.21 0.15
N ALA A 455 17.81 4.56 -0.35
CA ALA A 455 16.81 5.27 0.45
C ALA A 455 16.27 4.39 1.59
N CYS A 456 16.03 3.11 1.34
CA CYS A 456 15.60 2.15 2.37
C CYS A 456 16.67 1.99 3.45
N SER A 457 17.93 1.79 3.07
CA SER A 457 19.06 1.64 3.98
C SER A 457 19.24 2.86 4.90
N LYS A 458 19.10 4.07 4.36
CA LYS A 458 19.16 5.30 5.17
C LYS A 458 17.93 5.48 6.07
N SER A 459 16.77 4.94 5.69
CA SER A 459 15.53 5.06 6.46
C SER A 459 15.43 4.07 7.62
N PHE A 460 16.15 2.95 7.58
CA PHE A 460 16.07 1.87 8.55
C PHE A 460 17.46 1.55 9.11
N LYS A 461 17.70 1.87 10.39
CA LYS A 461 19.01 1.66 11.07
C LYS A 461 19.47 0.21 11.04
N GLU A 462 18.55 -0.73 11.11
CA GLU A 462 18.82 -2.17 11.12
C GLU A 462 19.43 -2.68 9.79
N ILE A 463 19.10 -2.02 8.68
CA ILE A 463 19.58 -2.40 7.34
C ILE A 463 20.90 -1.69 7.00
N MET A 464 21.22 -0.60 7.70
CA MET A 464 22.34 0.29 7.37
C MET A 464 23.70 -0.40 7.45
N GLN A 465 23.85 -1.46 8.25
CA GLN A 465 25.14 -2.11 8.51
C GLN A 465 25.53 -3.20 7.49
N SER A 466 24.61 -3.76 6.72
CA SER A 466 24.91 -5.01 6.01
C SER A 466 24.94 -5.00 4.48
N LEU A 467 24.28 -4.11 3.77
CA LEU A 467 24.09 -4.31 2.31
C LEU A 467 24.20 -3.07 1.41
N ALA A 468 24.12 -1.87 1.96
CA ALA A 468 23.91 -0.67 1.15
C ALA A 468 25.14 -0.17 0.39
N GLY A 469 26.34 -0.45 0.88
CA GLY A 469 27.58 0.00 0.24
C GLY A 469 27.88 -0.72 -1.09
N VAL A 470 27.61 -2.01 -1.15
CA VAL A 470 28.07 -2.88 -2.23
C VAL A 470 27.30 -2.69 -3.54
N ALA A 471 25.97 -2.72 -3.50
CA ALA A 471 25.15 -2.68 -4.72
C ALA A 471 25.12 -1.32 -5.41
N ILE A 472 25.33 -0.24 -4.66
CA ILE A 472 25.12 1.13 -5.12
C ILE A 472 26.37 1.76 -5.70
N ALA A 473 27.52 1.41 -5.14
CA ALA A 473 28.83 1.85 -5.67
C ALA A 473 29.11 1.31 -7.08
N VAL A 474 28.50 0.17 -7.44
CA VAL A 474 28.72 -0.55 -8.71
C VAL A 474 28.39 0.31 -9.94
N ALA A 475 27.40 1.19 -9.85
CA ALA A 475 26.85 1.88 -11.03
C ALA A 475 27.53 3.21 -11.36
N LEU A 476 28.31 3.84 -10.46
CA LEU A 476 28.73 5.24 -10.63
C LEU A 476 30.25 5.43 -10.84
N VAL A 477 31.07 4.79 -10.03
CA VAL A 477 32.53 5.07 -10.03
C VAL A 477 33.22 4.61 -11.32
N PRO A 478 32.99 3.41 -11.84
CA PRO A 478 33.69 2.96 -13.05
C PRO A 478 33.36 3.79 -14.30
N PRO A 479 32.09 4.12 -14.61
CA PRO A 479 31.81 4.99 -15.74
C PRO A 479 32.46 6.38 -15.60
N LEU A 480 32.44 6.94 -14.38
CA LEU A 480 33.08 8.24 -14.12
C LEU A 480 34.60 8.17 -14.30
N THR A 481 35.23 7.10 -13.83
CA THR A 481 36.67 6.84 -14.01
C THR A 481 37.01 6.66 -15.49
N VAL A 482 36.20 5.92 -16.26
CA VAL A 482 36.37 5.76 -17.72
C VAL A 482 36.23 7.10 -18.43
N ALA A 483 35.29 7.95 -17.99
CA ALA A 483 35.20 9.32 -18.52
C ALA A 483 36.51 10.13 -18.28
N GLY A 484 37.08 10.04 -17.07
CA GLY A 484 38.37 10.68 -16.77
C GLY A 484 39.53 10.10 -17.59
N ILE A 485 39.54 8.80 -17.86
CA ILE A 485 40.48 8.16 -18.78
C ILE A 485 40.31 8.74 -20.20
N GLY A 486 39.07 8.98 -20.66
CA GLY A 486 38.78 9.63 -21.93
C GLY A 486 39.40 11.04 -22.04
N ILE A 487 39.34 11.83 -20.96
CA ILE A 487 40.01 13.14 -20.88
C ILE A 487 41.53 12.99 -21.00
N GLY A 488 42.14 12.07 -20.21
CA GLY A 488 43.59 11.84 -20.24
C GLY A 488 44.10 11.33 -21.60
N ARG A 489 43.25 10.66 -22.38
CA ARG A 489 43.55 10.17 -23.74
C ARG A 489 43.22 11.19 -24.83
N LEU A 490 42.67 12.36 -24.48
CA LEU A 490 42.14 13.36 -25.41
C LEU A 490 41.09 12.79 -26.39
N ASP A 491 40.35 11.78 -25.98
CA ASP A 491 39.27 11.17 -26.76
C ASP A 491 37.91 11.65 -26.23
N PHE A 492 37.36 12.64 -26.89
CA PHE A 492 36.09 13.25 -26.48
C PHE A 492 34.90 12.31 -26.62
N HIS A 493 34.96 11.40 -27.60
CA HIS A 493 33.88 10.41 -27.78
C HIS A 493 33.84 9.40 -26.64
N PHE A 494 35.01 8.93 -26.22
CA PHE A 494 35.18 8.04 -25.09
C PHE A 494 34.70 8.71 -23.78
N PHE A 495 35.11 9.96 -23.55
CA PHE A 495 34.62 10.76 -22.43
C PHE A 495 33.11 10.90 -22.44
N TYR A 496 32.51 11.30 -23.57
CA TYR A 496 31.09 11.60 -23.67
C TYR A 496 30.22 10.36 -23.36
N GLN A 497 30.54 9.19 -23.92
CA GLN A 497 29.77 7.98 -23.72
C GLN A 497 29.81 7.50 -22.26
N ALA A 498 31.00 7.48 -21.66
CA ALA A 498 31.16 7.05 -20.27
C ALA A 498 30.49 8.06 -19.30
N PHE A 499 30.61 9.36 -19.57
CA PHE A 499 29.96 10.39 -18.76
C PHE A 499 28.44 10.38 -18.90
N LEU A 500 27.93 10.02 -20.08
CA LEU A 500 26.49 9.82 -20.30
C LEU A 500 25.96 8.65 -19.45
N LEU A 501 26.68 7.53 -19.42
CA LEU A 501 26.32 6.38 -18.56
C LEU A 501 26.32 6.78 -17.07
N PHE A 502 27.36 7.49 -16.61
CA PHE A 502 27.42 8.00 -15.25
C PHE A 502 26.21 8.89 -14.92
N SER A 503 25.92 9.86 -15.81
CA SER A 503 24.82 10.82 -15.61
C SER A 503 23.44 10.14 -15.59
N THR A 504 23.23 9.14 -16.46
CA THR A 504 22.01 8.34 -16.50
C THR A 504 21.81 7.59 -15.19
N ASN A 505 22.87 6.93 -14.70
CA ASN A 505 22.82 6.18 -13.45
C ASN A 505 22.60 7.11 -12.25
N LEU A 506 23.29 8.24 -12.19
CA LEU A 506 23.12 9.25 -11.14
C LEU A 506 21.66 9.69 -11.02
N VAL A 507 21.03 10.02 -12.14
CA VAL A 507 19.64 10.50 -12.14
C VAL A 507 18.67 9.36 -11.86
N GLY A 508 18.91 8.17 -12.39
CA GLY A 508 18.13 6.98 -12.06
C GLY A 508 18.08 6.73 -10.55
N ILE A 509 19.25 6.81 -9.89
CA ILE A 509 19.38 6.67 -8.42
C ILE A 509 18.61 7.80 -7.71
N VAL A 510 18.79 9.06 -8.10
CA VAL A 510 18.14 10.21 -7.45
C VAL A 510 16.62 10.11 -7.56
N ILE A 511 16.08 9.80 -8.73
CA ILE A 511 14.64 9.68 -8.95
C ILE A 511 14.07 8.51 -8.11
N ALA A 512 14.72 7.35 -8.16
CA ALA A 512 14.29 6.18 -7.41
C ALA A 512 14.33 6.41 -5.89
N ALA A 513 15.41 7.04 -5.38
CA ALA A 513 15.52 7.41 -3.98
C ALA A 513 14.47 8.44 -3.56
N THR A 514 14.21 9.46 -4.41
CA THR A 514 13.18 10.48 -4.17
C THR A 514 11.78 9.83 -4.09
N PHE A 515 11.47 8.93 -5.02
CA PHE A 515 10.21 8.20 -5.01
C PHE A 515 10.10 7.30 -3.77
N THR A 516 11.16 6.59 -3.42
CA THR A 516 11.19 5.71 -2.23
C THR A 516 10.98 6.51 -0.93
N PHE A 517 11.65 7.64 -0.75
CA PHE A 517 11.40 8.52 0.39
C PHE A 517 9.96 9.05 0.44
N ARG A 518 9.37 9.30 -0.73
CA ARG A 518 7.94 9.67 -0.81
C ARG A 518 7.03 8.52 -0.35
N VAL A 519 7.31 7.30 -0.78
CA VAL A 519 6.58 6.07 -0.37
C VAL A 519 6.72 5.82 1.12
N LEU A 520 7.91 6.03 1.67
CA LEU A 520 8.20 5.88 3.10
C LEU A 520 7.64 7.03 3.97
N GLY A 521 7.00 8.03 3.35
CA GLY A 521 6.27 9.08 4.07
C GLY A 521 7.09 10.31 4.45
N TYR A 522 8.28 10.49 3.91
CA TYR A 522 9.15 11.66 4.19
C TYR A 522 8.78 12.91 3.37
N SER A 523 7.70 12.87 2.58
CA SER A 523 7.27 14.03 1.80
C SER A 523 6.79 15.19 2.69
N ALA A 524 7.03 16.43 2.26
CA ALA A 524 6.50 17.60 2.94
C ALA A 524 4.96 17.65 2.82
N VAL A 525 4.28 17.99 3.92
CA VAL A 525 2.83 18.26 3.95
C VAL A 525 2.52 19.51 3.10
N VAL A 526 3.47 20.42 3.01
CA VAL A 526 3.38 21.66 2.21
C VAL A 526 4.00 21.42 0.83
N ARG A 527 3.22 21.51 -0.12
CA ARG A 527 3.28 21.59 -1.56
C ARG A 527 4.64 22.04 -2.14
N SER A 528 5.50 21.13 -2.52
CA SER A 528 6.60 21.44 -3.42
C SER A 528 6.22 21.07 -4.86
N LYS A 529 5.46 21.95 -5.52
CA LYS A 529 5.31 21.90 -6.99
C LYS A 529 6.66 22.07 -7.68
N SER A 530 7.58 22.84 -7.07
CA SER A 530 8.94 23.06 -7.56
C SER A 530 9.81 21.81 -7.53
N GLY A 531 9.72 20.97 -6.50
CA GLY A 531 10.48 19.71 -6.44
C GLY A 531 10.08 18.72 -7.53
N LEU A 532 8.78 18.59 -7.81
CA LEU A 532 8.30 17.76 -8.91
C LEU A 532 8.75 18.31 -10.27
N ALA A 533 8.72 19.63 -10.47
CA ALA A 533 9.17 20.25 -11.69
C ALA A 533 10.67 20.00 -11.94
N VAL A 534 11.51 20.12 -10.91
CA VAL A 534 12.94 19.81 -10.98
C VAL A 534 13.17 18.35 -11.38
N VAL A 535 12.46 17.40 -10.77
CA VAL A 535 12.55 15.97 -11.14
C VAL A 535 12.14 15.74 -12.59
N LEU A 536 11.04 16.37 -13.05
CA LEU A 536 10.57 16.23 -14.43
C LEU A 536 11.54 16.85 -15.44
N ILE A 537 12.15 17.99 -15.13
CA ILE A 537 13.17 18.62 -15.97
C ILE A 537 14.41 17.72 -16.08
N PHE A 538 14.91 17.19 -14.97
CA PHE A 538 16.02 16.25 -14.98
C PHE A 538 15.69 14.96 -15.75
N LEU A 539 14.48 14.42 -15.57
CA LEU A 539 14.02 13.25 -16.31
C LEU A 539 14.01 13.54 -17.82
N ALA A 540 13.43 14.66 -18.24
CA ALA A 540 13.38 15.06 -19.65
C ALA A 540 14.77 15.27 -20.23
N LEU A 541 15.67 15.96 -19.50
CA LEU A 541 17.02 16.27 -19.95
C LEU A 541 17.88 15.03 -20.19
N ILE A 542 17.61 13.93 -19.47
CA ILE A 542 18.34 12.66 -19.62
C ILE A 542 17.60 11.68 -20.56
N SER A 543 16.28 11.76 -20.62
CA SER A 543 15.52 10.91 -21.55
C SER A 543 15.88 11.17 -23.01
N ILE A 544 16.23 12.42 -23.37
CA ILE A 544 16.61 12.76 -24.74
C ILE A 544 17.90 12.06 -25.20
N PRO A 545 19.05 12.19 -24.50
CA PRO A 545 20.28 11.47 -24.91
C PRO A 545 20.14 9.95 -24.81
N LEU A 546 19.37 9.45 -23.83
CA LEU A 546 19.13 8.02 -23.68
C LEU A 546 18.30 7.45 -24.86
N TYR A 547 17.27 8.17 -25.27
CA TYR A 547 16.47 7.81 -26.44
C TYR A 547 17.31 7.82 -27.70
N LEU A 548 18.15 8.85 -27.89
CA LEU A 548 19.08 8.93 -29.02
C LEU A 548 20.11 7.80 -29.02
N SER A 549 20.61 7.40 -27.85
CA SER A 549 21.51 6.25 -27.72
C SER A 549 20.79 4.93 -28.00
N TYR A 550 19.58 4.75 -27.47
CA TYR A 550 18.77 3.58 -27.71
C TYR A 550 18.37 3.41 -29.18
N SER A 551 17.93 4.47 -29.85
CA SER A 551 17.58 4.41 -31.28
C SER A 551 18.77 3.97 -32.12
N ARG A 552 19.99 4.44 -31.81
CA ARG A 552 21.22 4.02 -32.47
C ARG A 552 21.54 2.55 -32.27
N ILE A 553 21.38 2.04 -31.04
CA ILE A 553 21.61 0.62 -30.73
C ILE A 553 20.60 -0.27 -31.47
N VAL A 554 19.34 0.17 -31.55
CA VAL A 554 18.30 -0.56 -32.29
C VAL A 554 18.63 -0.59 -33.78
N GLU A 555 19.02 0.55 -34.37
CA GLU A 555 19.46 0.62 -35.76
C GLU A 555 20.64 -0.31 -36.02
N ASP A 556 21.65 -0.31 -35.16
CA ASP A 556 22.84 -1.16 -35.31
C ASP A 556 22.49 -2.66 -35.20
N ARG A 557 21.57 -3.05 -34.27
CA ARG A 557 21.08 -4.43 -34.16
C ARG A 557 20.20 -4.88 -35.33
N VAL A 558 19.33 -3.99 -35.82
CA VAL A 558 18.53 -4.27 -37.01
C VAL A 558 19.45 -4.48 -38.21
N PHE A 559 20.49 -3.64 -38.33
CA PHE A 559 21.53 -3.80 -39.34
C PHE A 559 22.22 -5.17 -39.24
N GLU A 560 22.75 -5.51 -38.04
CA GLU A 560 23.43 -6.79 -37.81
C GLU A 560 22.54 -7.98 -38.16
N LYS A 561 21.26 -7.95 -37.79
CA LYS A 561 20.30 -9.03 -38.06
C LYS A 561 19.98 -9.18 -39.53
N ASN A 562 19.86 -8.07 -40.26
CA ASN A 562 19.52 -8.10 -41.71
C ASN A 562 20.67 -8.66 -42.53
N TRP A 563 21.93 -8.48 -42.06
CA TRP A 563 23.10 -8.94 -42.78
C TRP A 563 23.61 -10.33 -42.32
N GLN A 564 23.14 -10.85 -41.21
CA GLN A 564 23.44 -12.19 -40.77
C GLN A 564 22.78 -13.26 -41.62
N LYS A 565 23.57 -14.24 -42.10
CA LYS A 565 23.12 -15.37 -42.93
C LYS A 565 22.75 -14.99 -44.38
N GLU A 566 23.00 -13.78 -44.83
CA GLU A 566 22.84 -13.46 -46.25
C GLU A 566 23.94 -14.12 -47.08
N ARG A 567 23.52 -14.66 -48.22
CA ARG A 567 24.41 -15.28 -49.22
C ARG A 567 24.59 -14.34 -50.37
N PHE A 568 25.83 -14.06 -50.69
CA PHE A 568 26.20 -13.22 -51.85
C PHE A 568 26.90 -14.06 -52.89
N LEU A 569 26.51 -13.89 -54.13
CA LEU A 569 27.24 -14.43 -55.27
C LEU A 569 28.13 -13.30 -55.84
N VAL A 570 29.45 -13.52 -55.79
CA VAL A 570 30.45 -12.59 -56.32
C VAL A 570 31.42 -13.38 -57.16
N ASN A 571 31.55 -13.05 -58.45
CA ASN A 571 32.40 -13.73 -59.43
C ASN A 571 32.26 -15.26 -59.37
N GLU A 572 31.03 -15.77 -59.43
CA GLU A 572 30.66 -17.18 -59.38
C GLU A 572 30.91 -17.89 -58.03
N LYS A 573 31.47 -17.20 -57.01
CA LYS A 573 31.72 -17.74 -55.70
C LYS A 573 30.63 -17.35 -54.68
N TYR A 574 30.16 -18.30 -53.88
CA TYR A 574 29.20 -18.07 -52.83
C TYR A 574 29.88 -17.62 -51.55
N LEU A 575 29.50 -16.45 -51.06
CA LEU A 575 29.98 -15.87 -49.81
C LEU A 575 28.83 -15.87 -48.81
N LEU A 576 29.05 -16.42 -47.61
CA LEU A 576 28.07 -16.39 -46.49
C LEU A 576 28.55 -15.43 -45.42
N ILE A 577 27.78 -14.41 -45.10
CA ILE A 577 28.04 -13.51 -44.00
C ILE A 577 27.55 -14.19 -42.72
N ARG A 578 28.47 -14.59 -41.84
CA ARG A 578 28.13 -15.18 -40.55
C ARG A 578 27.88 -14.13 -39.50
N LYS A 579 28.69 -13.05 -39.51
CA LYS A 579 28.62 -11.96 -38.58
C LYS A 579 28.93 -10.64 -39.27
N ALA A 580 28.09 -9.66 -39.07
CA ALA A 580 28.34 -8.28 -39.49
C ALA A 580 28.16 -7.39 -38.29
N THR A 581 29.20 -6.63 -37.91
CA THR A 581 29.16 -5.73 -36.76
C THR A 581 29.44 -4.31 -37.21
N LEU A 582 28.57 -3.36 -36.86
CA LEU A 582 28.73 -1.99 -37.22
C LEU A 582 29.43 -1.21 -36.08
N PHE A 583 30.57 -0.63 -36.38
CA PHE A 583 31.28 0.26 -35.48
C PHE A 583 31.22 1.70 -36.01
N ARG A 584 30.95 2.66 -35.13
CA ARG A 584 31.00 4.09 -35.44
C ARG A 584 32.25 4.69 -34.79
N ARG A 585 33.13 5.31 -35.55
CA ARG A 585 34.30 6.04 -35.03
C ARG A 585 34.25 7.47 -35.52
N GLY A 586 33.72 8.38 -34.69
CA GLY A 586 33.39 9.75 -35.09
C GLY A 586 32.32 9.71 -36.19
N ASP A 587 32.59 10.40 -37.29
CA ASP A 587 31.70 10.49 -38.47
C ASP A 587 31.83 9.30 -39.44
N LYS A 588 32.76 8.38 -39.18
CA LYS A 588 33.04 7.22 -40.03
C LYS A 588 32.32 5.96 -39.53
N ARG A 589 31.57 5.30 -40.40
CA ARG A 589 30.98 4.00 -40.15
C ARG A 589 31.94 2.90 -40.63
N ILE A 590 32.31 1.99 -39.73
CA ILE A 590 33.21 0.85 -40.00
C ILE A 590 32.38 -0.42 -39.82
N ILE A 591 32.30 -1.23 -40.86
CA ILE A 591 31.62 -2.54 -40.81
C ILE A 591 32.72 -3.61 -40.75
N LEU A 592 32.67 -4.44 -39.71
CA LEU A 592 33.46 -5.65 -39.60
C LEU A 592 32.58 -6.83 -40.03
N MET A 593 33.00 -7.55 -41.06
CA MET A 593 32.28 -8.70 -41.57
C MET A 593 33.15 -9.97 -41.50
N GLU A 594 32.55 -11.02 -40.97
CA GLU A 594 33.11 -12.37 -41.01
C GLU A 594 32.43 -13.14 -42.14
N ILE A 595 33.21 -13.49 -43.16
CA ILE A 595 32.71 -14.11 -44.36
C ILE A 595 33.26 -15.54 -44.48
N TYR A 596 32.39 -16.47 -44.76
CA TYR A 596 32.70 -17.85 -45.06
C TYR A 596 32.62 -18.10 -46.56
N ALA A 597 33.69 -18.66 -47.14
CA ALA A 597 33.77 -19.05 -48.55
C ALA A 597 34.27 -20.49 -48.65
N ARG A 598 33.82 -21.19 -49.69
CA ARG A 598 34.31 -22.55 -49.99
C ARG A 598 35.60 -22.53 -50.80
N GLU A 599 35.88 -21.46 -51.52
CA GLU A 599 37.03 -21.27 -52.36
C GLU A 599 37.88 -20.07 -51.93
N PRO A 600 39.18 -20.07 -52.19
CA PRO A 600 40.04 -18.94 -51.90
C PRO A 600 39.59 -17.68 -52.63
N LEU A 601 39.48 -16.55 -51.90
CA LEU A 601 39.07 -15.26 -52.41
C LEU A 601 40.28 -14.44 -52.83
N ASN A 602 40.25 -13.95 -54.09
CA ASN A 602 41.24 -13.05 -54.64
C ASN A 602 40.94 -11.60 -54.22
N ARG A 603 41.90 -10.68 -54.45
CA ARG A 603 41.73 -9.23 -54.19
C ARG A 603 40.58 -8.63 -54.99
N GLU A 604 40.35 -9.10 -56.19
CA GLU A 604 39.23 -8.69 -57.06
C GLU A 604 37.87 -9.08 -56.52
N ASP A 605 37.76 -10.33 -56.01
CA ASP A 605 36.52 -10.83 -55.38
C ASP A 605 36.15 -9.99 -54.15
N LEU A 606 37.13 -9.66 -53.33
CA LEU A 606 36.92 -8.81 -52.14
C LEU A 606 36.56 -7.38 -52.48
N ASN A 607 37.13 -6.82 -53.56
CA ASN A 607 36.79 -5.47 -54.04
C ASN A 607 35.37 -5.45 -54.67
N ALA A 608 34.99 -6.44 -55.44
CA ALA A 608 33.64 -6.58 -56.00
C ALA A 608 32.60 -6.75 -54.85
N PHE A 609 32.90 -7.53 -53.84
CA PHE A 609 32.05 -7.69 -52.67
C PHE A 609 31.90 -6.35 -51.91
N LYS A 610 33.00 -5.62 -51.68
CA LYS A 610 32.96 -4.29 -51.03
C LYS A 610 32.14 -3.29 -51.83
N ALA A 611 32.29 -3.28 -53.15
CA ALA A 611 31.50 -2.42 -54.03
C ALA A 611 30.00 -2.73 -53.96
N LYS A 612 29.64 -4.02 -53.93
CA LYS A 612 28.25 -4.49 -53.87
C LYS A 612 27.60 -4.12 -52.53
N ILE A 613 28.37 -4.20 -51.41
CA ILE A 613 27.91 -3.74 -50.10
C ILE A 613 27.79 -2.21 -50.06
N GLN A 614 28.79 -1.49 -50.57
CA GLN A 614 28.79 -0.03 -50.59
C GLN A 614 27.60 0.53 -51.41
N ALA A 615 27.17 -0.16 -52.46
CA ALA A 615 26.01 0.24 -53.28
C ALA A 615 24.69 0.30 -52.48
N ASN A 616 24.56 -0.47 -51.43
CA ASN A 616 23.39 -0.47 -50.56
C ASN A 616 23.37 0.69 -49.53
N PHE A 617 24.40 1.54 -49.56
CA PHE A 617 24.52 2.66 -48.59
C PHE A 617 24.82 3.98 -49.33
N SER A 618 24.10 5.02 -48.91
CA SER A 618 24.32 6.38 -49.41
C SER A 618 25.59 7.05 -48.87
N GLN A 619 26.16 6.52 -47.79
CA GLN A 619 27.38 7.07 -47.15
C GLN A 619 28.58 6.15 -47.38
N LYS A 620 29.79 6.74 -47.46
CA LYS A 620 31.04 6.01 -47.63
C LYS A 620 31.38 5.21 -46.38
N LEU A 621 31.49 3.89 -46.51
CA LEU A 621 31.74 2.93 -45.45
C LEU A 621 33.18 2.44 -45.48
N ILE A 622 33.76 2.19 -44.32
CA ILE A 622 35.03 1.44 -44.20
C ILE A 622 34.65 -0.01 -43.92
N ILE A 623 34.84 -0.90 -44.87
CA ILE A 623 34.52 -2.32 -44.73
C ILE A 623 35.80 -3.09 -44.44
N ARG A 624 35.87 -3.72 -43.26
CA ARG A 624 36.91 -4.67 -42.86
C ARG A 624 36.34 -6.09 -42.95
N ILE A 625 37.05 -6.97 -43.62
CA ILE A 625 36.58 -8.31 -43.93
C ILE A 625 37.59 -9.31 -43.30
N ASN A 626 37.08 -10.22 -42.50
CA ASN A 626 37.77 -11.43 -42.08
C ASN A 626 37.21 -12.60 -42.88
N THR A 627 38.03 -13.28 -43.64
CA THR A 627 37.65 -14.43 -44.44
C THR A 627 38.00 -15.75 -43.75
N PHE A 628 37.04 -16.65 -43.74
CA PHE A 628 37.20 -18.02 -43.22
C PHE A 628 36.84 -18.99 -44.33
N TYR A 629 37.62 -20.04 -44.47
CA TYR A 629 37.37 -21.08 -45.45
C TYR A 629 36.75 -22.29 -44.76
N ILE A 630 35.68 -22.82 -45.34
CA ILE A 630 35.05 -24.06 -44.90
C ILE A 630 35.50 -25.15 -45.91
N PRO A 631 36.19 -26.21 -45.43
CA PRO A 631 36.60 -27.30 -46.30
C PRO A 631 35.43 -28.01 -46.98
#